data_b9806d7eb2467344ebee6ee8f7e7d23f
#
_entry.id   b9806d7eb2467344ebee6ee8f7e7d23f
#
_cell.length_a   1.000
_cell.length_b   1.000
_cell.length_c   1.000
_cell.angle_alpha   90.00
_cell.angle_beta   90.00
_cell.angle_gamma   90.00
#
_symmetry.space_group_name_H-M   'P 1'
#
loop_
_entity.id
_entity.type
_entity.pdbx_description
1 polymer ?
#
loop_
_entity_poly.entity_id
_entity_poly.type
_entity_poly.pdbx_seq_one_letter_code
_entity_poly.pdbx_strand_id
1 'polypeptide(L)'
;MRSYRIGNKVRQEFIINLGTLENLPVEKHKILADKIESLLENNNNIFLDCDSETETLAKKFYDQIVDSKRKVNNTNISKQEIDSQDKYTDYKLVDVNSLTTQDVREVGGEWICKQAIEQIGLDKLLLNQKDVTEKISKTALISVISRMLHPASDLETERWLNDNSGINHLMGLKPDAITRHDLTKASNFLLKNKEVIENELYKNITDLFSLQSKIVIYDLTNIFFEGRKLNSDFCKFGRSKEKRNDCRLICLALLIDENGFIFFSKFYAGNQSEPMTLADVVTDLRQRTNINNNVQFPVIVMDAGITTEKNLSELRDNKQDYICVSRCKLKDYEITETETITVSDNRKNKIELKKVKIADKKDYFLYVKSELKQKKEQSMNQKFTEKFEQELQLFKEGLLKKGARRKIADVYQRIGRLKERNNSICKLYEINFTQDTEKGIITSMDWTKKDSIKNYEGTYFIRYSNQNLTEQQIWQTYNTIREVESTFRTLKTDLKIRPVFHQNDNEILSHIFTGIIAYQVVNTIRFQLKRKKNNLSWEKLVQILNTYKYVTTEMITKEGDKIILKYCTRPNEKVVNIFDEIDYKILPFRKQKYVVTNLQNQ
;
A
#
# COMPACT_ATOMS: atom_id res chain seq x y z
N MET A 1 32.57 8.59 10.03
CA MET A 1 33.38 7.50 9.46
C MET A 1 32.92 6.19 10.06
N ARG A 2 32.77 5.15 9.26
CA ARG A 2 32.42 3.80 9.72
C ARG A 2 33.63 2.92 9.75
N SER A 3 33.84 2.17 10.83
CA SER A 3 34.94 1.21 10.96
C SER A 3 34.39 -0.21 10.76
N TYR A 4 34.97 -0.99 9.85
CA TYR A 4 34.60 -2.39 9.63
C TYR A 4 35.84 -3.28 9.54
N ARG A 5 35.67 -4.57 9.83
CA ARG A 5 36.76 -5.53 9.90
C ARG A 5 36.70 -6.49 8.70
N ILE A 6 37.80 -6.59 7.97
CA ILE A 6 38.00 -7.63 6.95
C ILE A 6 39.18 -8.50 7.41
N GLY A 7 38.87 -9.71 7.89
CA GLY A 7 39.86 -10.58 8.54
C GLY A 7 40.46 -9.91 9.79
N ASN A 8 41.77 -9.81 9.88
CA ASN A 8 42.48 -9.19 11.01
C ASN A 8 42.74 -7.67 10.85
N LYS A 9 42.28 -7.03 9.79
CA LYS A 9 42.54 -5.60 9.55
C LYS A 9 41.26 -4.78 9.73
N VAL A 10 41.37 -3.69 10.53
CA VAL A 10 40.28 -2.69 10.64
C VAL A 10 40.47 -1.68 9.51
N ARG A 11 39.40 -1.44 8.75
CA ARG A 11 39.32 -0.39 7.73
C ARG A 11 38.28 0.66 8.15
N GLN A 12 38.53 1.90 7.75
CA GLN A 12 37.60 3.01 7.96
C GLN A 12 37.08 3.48 6.62
N GLU A 13 35.78 3.67 6.54
CA GLU A 13 35.09 4.21 5.40
C GLU A 13 34.49 5.57 5.75
N PHE A 14 34.69 6.57 4.88
CA PHE A 14 34.07 7.86 5.02
C PHE A 14 32.63 7.76 4.49
N ILE A 15 31.65 8.05 5.32
CA ILE A 15 30.23 7.93 4.95
C ILE A 15 29.64 9.30 4.60
N ILE A 16 29.78 10.26 5.49
CA ILE A 16 29.23 11.60 5.32
C ILE A 16 29.97 12.62 6.19
N ASN A 17 30.02 13.87 5.74
CA ASN A 17 30.43 15.02 6.55
C ASN A 17 29.19 15.65 7.19
N LEU A 18 29.11 15.65 8.51
CA LEU A 18 27.99 16.23 9.26
C LEU A 18 28.07 17.77 9.36
N GLY A 19 29.15 18.38 8.88
CA GLY A 19 29.39 19.82 8.98
C GLY A 19 29.63 20.30 10.41
N THR A 20 29.47 21.59 10.66
CA THR A 20 29.44 22.18 12.00
C THR A 20 28.06 22.05 12.61
N LEU A 21 27.96 21.29 13.72
CA LEU A 21 26.70 21.05 14.44
C LEU A 21 26.53 22.14 15.53
N GLU A 22 26.46 23.42 15.12
CA GLU A 22 26.44 24.58 16.03
C GLU A 22 25.25 24.56 17.03
N ASN A 23 24.15 23.92 16.68
CA ASN A 23 22.95 23.86 17.52
C ASN A 23 22.84 22.57 18.35
N LEU A 24 23.81 21.64 18.26
CA LEU A 24 23.76 20.39 19.01
C LEU A 24 24.90 20.36 20.04
N PRO A 25 24.62 20.17 21.35
CA PRO A 25 25.66 20.04 22.39
C PRO A 25 26.63 18.92 22.06
N VAL A 26 27.92 19.14 22.33
CA VAL A 26 29.03 18.20 22.03
C VAL A 26 28.77 16.80 22.63
N GLU A 27 28.13 16.75 23.80
CA GLU A 27 27.76 15.50 24.48
C GLU A 27 26.79 14.63 23.66
N LYS A 28 25.98 15.26 22.82
CA LYS A 28 24.98 14.58 21.93
C LYS A 28 25.59 14.15 20.60
N HIS A 29 26.80 14.59 20.22
CA HIS A 29 27.40 14.22 18.94
C HIS A 29 27.64 12.71 18.83
N LYS A 30 28.04 12.06 19.93
CA LYS A 30 28.21 10.61 19.97
C LYS A 30 26.89 9.88 19.84
N ILE A 31 25.85 10.33 20.54
CA ILE A 31 24.49 9.77 20.47
C ILE A 31 23.93 9.90 19.05
N LEU A 32 24.15 11.04 18.39
CA LEU A 32 23.76 11.25 16.99
C LEU A 32 24.50 10.29 16.05
N ALA A 33 25.81 10.12 16.22
CA ALA A 33 26.61 9.19 15.42
C ALA A 33 26.15 7.73 15.61
N ASP A 34 25.98 7.30 16.86
CA ASP A 34 25.51 5.96 17.21
C ASP A 34 24.11 5.69 16.67
N LYS A 35 23.23 6.71 16.65
CA LYS A 35 21.90 6.60 16.08
C LYS A 35 21.93 6.49 14.55
N ILE A 36 22.76 7.28 13.87
CA ILE A 36 22.96 7.17 12.41
C ILE A 36 23.54 5.80 12.06
N GLU A 37 24.52 5.32 12.83
CA GLU A 37 25.13 4.00 12.61
C GLU A 37 24.13 2.87 12.88
N SER A 38 23.33 2.97 13.93
CA SER A 38 22.21 2.07 14.21
C SER A 38 21.18 2.04 13.08
N LEU A 39 20.87 3.19 12.49
CA LEU A 39 19.97 3.29 11.32
C LEU A 39 20.59 2.65 10.08
N LEU A 40 21.91 2.70 9.90
CA LEU A 40 22.63 2.11 8.75
C LEU A 40 22.91 0.62 8.90
N GLU A 41 23.12 0.14 10.12
CA GLU A 41 23.55 -1.25 10.40
C GLU A 41 22.41 -2.23 10.64
N ASN A 42 21.16 -1.79 10.59
CA ASN A 42 20.02 -2.62 11.00
C ASN A 42 20.14 -3.19 12.42
N ASN A 43 20.97 -2.56 13.27
CA ASN A 43 21.19 -3.02 14.63
C ASN A 43 19.99 -2.68 15.52
N ASN A 44 19.57 -3.63 16.34
CA ASN A 44 18.37 -3.65 17.19
C ASN A 44 18.23 -2.53 18.24
N ASN A 45 19.06 -1.49 18.18
CA ASN A 45 18.98 -0.33 19.05
C ASN A 45 17.98 0.72 18.51
N ILE A 46 16.75 0.30 18.21
CA ILE A 46 15.60 1.22 17.95
C ILE A 46 15.38 2.15 19.16
N PHE A 47 15.90 1.79 20.30
CA PHE A 47 15.64 2.32 21.62
C PHE A 47 16.86 3.03 22.25
N LEU A 48 17.78 3.55 21.45
CA LEU A 48 18.64 4.59 21.95
C LEU A 48 17.75 5.78 22.30
N ASP A 49 17.49 5.98 23.58
CA ASP A 49 16.79 7.14 24.11
C ASP A 49 17.53 8.39 23.63
N CYS A 50 16.99 9.03 22.63
CA CYS A 50 17.46 10.33 22.16
C CYS A 50 16.28 11.27 22.11
N ASP A 51 16.53 12.54 22.40
CA ASP A 51 15.54 13.57 22.29
C ASP A 51 15.03 13.75 20.84
N SER A 52 13.86 14.32 20.69
CA SER A 52 13.19 14.52 19.40
C SER A 52 14.05 15.28 18.37
N GLU A 53 14.95 16.16 18.83
CA GLU A 53 15.82 16.96 17.98
C GLU A 53 16.96 16.09 17.40
N THR A 54 17.63 15.30 18.25
CA THR A 54 18.67 14.35 17.83
C THR A 54 18.11 13.28 16.90
N GLU A 55 16.90 12.79 17.16
CA GLU A 55 16.23 11.82 16.27
C GLU A 55 15.92 12.41 14.88
N THR A 56 15.46 13.66 14.83
CA THR A 56 15.17 14.36 13.59
C THR A 56 16.44 14.59 12.76
N LEU A 57 17.54 14.98 13.41
CA LEU A 57 18.85 15.13 12.79
C LEU A 57 19.41 13.80 12.30
N ALA A 58 19.30 12.73 13.08
CA ALA A 58 19.75 11.40 12.68
C ALA A 58 19.03 10.91 11.42
N LYS A 59 17.72 11.08 11.35
CA LYS A 59 16.90 10.77 10.15
C LYS A 59 17.32 11.60 8.94
N LYS A 60 17.57 12.91 9.13
CA LYS A 60 18.02 13.79 8.04
C LYS A 60 19.37 13.33 7.46
N PHE A 61 20.35 13.01 8.30
CA PHE A 61 21.65 12.53 7.84
C PHE A 61 21.58 11.12 7.24
N TYR A 62 20.79 10.24 7.82
CA TYR A 62 20.49 8.94 7.23
C TYR A 62 19.95 9.07 5.80
N ASP A 63 18.96 9.96 5.58
CA ASP A 63 18.41 10.24 4.26
C ASP A 63 19.47 10.77 3.28
N GLN A 64 20.36 11.65 3.73
CA GLN A 64 21.47 12.14 2.91
C GLN A 64 22.46 11.04 2.51
N ILE A 65 22.76 10.10 3.42
CA ILE A 65 23.65 8.95 3.15
C ILE A 65 23.00 8.02 2.11
N VAL A 66 21.72 7.72 2.27
CA VAL A 66 20.97 6.87 1.33
C VAL A 66 20.91 7.54 -0.05
N ASP A 67 20.66 8.85 -0.11
CA ASP A 67 20.64 9.61 -1.36
C ASP A 67 22.02 9.68 -2.03
N SER A 68 23.12 9.77 -1.24
CA SER A 68 24.48 9.75 -1.79
C SER A 68 24.86 8.40 -2.37
N LYS A 69 24.48 7.28 -1.72
CA LYS A 69 24.66 5.92 -2.26
C LYS A 69 23.91 5.71 -3.57
N ARG A 70 22.72 6.30 -3.70
CA ARG A 70 21.94 6.29 -4.95
C ARG A 70 22.65 7.04 -6.07
N LYS A 71 23.22 8.21 -5.77
CA LYS A 71 23.99 8.99 -6.75
C LYS A 71 25.18 8.21 -7.28
N VAL A 72 25.90 7.48 -6.43
CA VAL A 72 27.04 6.63 -6.84
C VAL A 72 26.57 5.49 -7.76
N ASN A 73 25.43 4.85 -7.47
CA ASN A 73 24.87 3.81 -8.34
C ASN A 73 24.33 4.35 -9.67
N ASN A 74 23.87 5.60 -9.70
CA ASN A 74 23.42 6.28 -10.93
C ASN A 74 24.57 6.95 -11.71
N THR A 75 25.69 7.31 -11.06
CA THR A 75 26.81 8.00 -11.73
C THR A 75 27.72 7.08 -12.55
N ASN A 76 27.59 5.76 -12.45
CA ASN A 76 28.25 4.84 -13.39
C ASN A 76 27.60 4.83 -14.79
N ILE A 77 26.51 5.62 -14.99
CA ILE A 77 25.90 5.87 -16.30
C ILE A 77 25.93 7.39 -16.54
N SER A 78 27.08 7.86 -17.03
CA SER A 78 27.33 9.08 -17.82
C SER A 78 26.69 10.43 -17.40
N LYS A 79 27.45 11.22 -16.65
CA LYS A 79 27.44 12.69 -16.74
C LYS A 79 28.06 13.23 -18.07
N GLN A 80 28.53 12.35 -18.94
CA GLN A 80 29.30 12.75 -20.15
C GLN A 80 28.46 13.01 -21.40
N GLU A 81 27.12 12.84 -21.38
CA GLU A 81 26.36 12.85 -22.62
C GLU A 81 25.36 14.02 -22.81
N ILE A 82 25.25 14.95 -21.87
CA ILE A 82 24.32 16.08 -22.02
C ILE A 82 24.94 17.25 -22.81
N ASP A 83 26.27 17.37 -22.86
CA ASP A 83 26.97 18.53 -23.43
C ASP A 83 27.48 18.38 -24.87
N SER A 84 27.19 17.29 -25.54
CA SER A 84 27.63 17.07 -26.93
C SER A 84 26.50 17.10 -27.96
N GLN A 85 25.44 17.86 -27.71
CA GLN A 85 24.41 18.08 -28.74
C GLN A 85 24.80 19.24 -29.66
N ASP A 86 25.13 18.86 -30.87
CA ASP A 86 25.06 19.63 -32.11
C ASP A 86 25.66 21.05 -32.10
N LYS A 87 26.98 21.11 -32.21
CA LYS A 87 27.68 22.32 -32.71
C LYS A 87 27.51 22.56 -34.21
N TYR A 88 26.76 21.71 -34.92
CA TYR A 88 26.48 21.88 -36.35
C TYR A 88 25.03 22.37 -36.52
N THR A 89 24.89 23.64 -36.88
CA THR A 89 23.61 24.22 -37.32
C THR A 89 23.33 23.69 -38.73
N ASP A 90 22.29 22.84 -38.88
CA ASP A 90 21.84 22.29 -40.16
C ASP A 90 20.61 23.08 -40.63
N TYR A 91 20.84 24.14 -41.40
CA TYR A 91 19.78 24.94 -41.97
C TYR A 91 19.27 24.30 -43.27
N LYS A 92 17.95 24.07 -43.34
CA LYS A 92 17.25 23.62 -44.54
C LYS A 92 16.10 24.54 -44.86
N LEU A 93 15.89 24.86 -46.11
CA LEU A 93 14.68 25.53 -46.58
C LEU A 93 13.57 24.50 -46.65
N VAL A 94 12.51 24.72 -45.87
CA VAL A 94 11.36 23.81 -45.78
C VAL A 94 10.07 24.54 -46.12
N ASP A 95 9.12 23.82 -46.72
CA ASP A 95 7.75 24.30 -46.87
C ASP A 95 7.03 24.16 -45.52
N VAL A 96 6.74 25.30 -44.89
CA VAL A 96 6.07 25.38 -43.61
C VAL A 96 4.65 24.80 -43.65
N ASN A 97 3.97 24.84 -44.82
CA ASN A 97 2.64 24.26 -44.99
C ASN A 97 2.67 22.73 -45.05
N SER A 98 3.83 22.15 -45.34
CA SER A 98 4.02 20.69 -45.33
C SER A 98 4.27 20.12 -43.93
N LEU A 99 4.45 20.97 -42.93
CA LEU A 99 4.73 20.56 -41.55
C LEU A 99 3.54 19.80 -40.97
N THR A 100 3.76 18.53 -40.64
CA THR A 100 2.76 17.68 -39.97
C THR A 100 3.38 17.00 -38.77
N THR A 101 2.60 16.87 -37.70
CA THR A 101 3.00 16.09 -36.52
C THR A 101 2.05 14.90 -36.37
N GLN A 102 2.61 13.74 -36.33
CA GLN A 102 1.90 12.46 -36.25
C GLN A 102 2.54 11.54 -35.21
N ASP A 103 1.92 10.42 -34.96
CA ASP A 103 2.41 9.38 -34.04
C ASP A 103 2.72 9.95 -32.65
N VAL A 104 1.77 10.72 -32.11
CA VAL A 104 1.89 11.35 -30.77
C VAL A 104 1.61 10.29 -29.69
N ARG A 105 2.64 9.92 -28.93
CA ARG A 105 2.57 8.84 -27.94
C ARG A 105 2.95 9.32 -26.56
N GLU A 106 2.37 8.71 -25.54
CA GLU A 106 2.76 8.91 -24.15
C GLU A 106 4.15 8.34 -23.90
N VAL A 107 4.97 9.02 -23.10
CA VAL A 107 6.33 8.55 -22.82
C VAL A 107 6.77 8.89 -21.38
N GLY A 108 6.23 9.92 -20.78
CA GLY A 108 6.69 10.37 -19.45
C GLY A 108 6.41 9.35 -18.35
N GLY A 109 5.20 8.78 -18.34
CA GLY A 109 4.82 7.72 -17.42
C GLY A 109 5.64 6.44 -17.62
N GLU A 110 5.80 6.02 -18.86
CA GLU A 110 6.58 4.84 -19.21
C GLU A 110 8.04 4.98 -18.83
N TRP A 111 8.61 6.17 -19.03
CA TRP A 111 10.02 6.43 -18.75
C TRP A 111 10.33 6.43 -17.25
N ILE A 112 9.49 7.05 -16.43
CA ILE A 112 9.68 7.03 -14.97
C ILE A 112 9.53 5.61 -14.41
N CYS A 113 8.54 4.84 -14.90
CA CYS A 113 8.32 3.45 -14.50
C CYS A 113 9.49 2.55 -14.91
N LYS A 114 10.02 2.71 -16.13
CA LYS A 114 11.18 1.96 -16.61
C LYS A 114 12.41 2.23 -15.74
N GLN A 115 12.70 3.48 -15.40
CA GLN A 115 13.82 3.82 -14.53
C GLN A 115 13.65 3.26 -13.11
N ALA A 116 12.44 3.28 -12.56
CA ALA A 116 12.18 2.65 -11.26
C ALA A 116 12.39 1.13 -11.30
N ILE A 117 11.96 0.47 -12.37
CA ILE A 117 12.20 -0.96 -12.60
C ILE A 117 13.70 -1.28 -12.65
N GLU A 118 14.47 -0.49 -13.38
CA GLU A 118 15.94 -0.63 -13.47
C GLU A 118 16.61 -0.37 -12.10
N GLN A 119 16.12 0.62 -11.36
CA GLN A 119 16.65 0.97 -10.04
C GLN A 119 16.50 -0.16 -9.02
N ILE A 120 15.36 -0.86 -9.02
CA ILE A 120 15.11 -2.01 -8.14
C ILE A 120 15.62 -3.34 -8.73
N GLY A 121 16.22 -3.31 -9.93
CA GLY A 121 16.84 -4.46 -10.59
C GLY A 121 15.87 -5.51 -11.10
N LEU A 122 14.58 -5.18 -11.29
CA LEU A 122 13.58 -6.14 -11.78
C LEU A 122 13.88 -6.59 -13.22
N ASP A 123 14.39 -5.72 -14.06
CA ASP A 123 14.81 -6.02 -15.43
C ASP A 123 15.87 -7.12 -15.49
N LYS A 124 16.92 -6.99 -14.69
CA LYS A 124 18.02 -7.96 -14.56
C LYS A 124 17.53 -9.26 -13.94
N LEU A 125 16.66 -9.15 -12.91
CA LEU A 125 16.08 -10.30 -12.23
C LEU A 125 15.29 -11.19 -13.21
N LEU A 126 14.46 -10.58 -14.06
CA LEU A 126 13.68 -11.34 -15.04
C LEU A 126 14.53 -11.96 -16.15
N LEU A 127 15.57 -11.26 -16.62
CA LEU A 127 16.49 -11.79 -17.62
C LEU A 127 17.32 -12.98 -17.13
N ASN A 128 17.59 -13.04 -15.82
CA ASN A 128 18.37 -14.12 -15.21
C ASN A 128 17.56 -15.38 -14.88
N GLN A 129 16.23 -15.40 -15.15
CA GLN A 129 15.41 -16.59 -14.92
C GLN A 129 15.69 -17.66 -15.98
N LYS A 130 15.53 -18.94 -15.57
CA LYS A 130 15.65 -20.07 -16.49
C LYS A 130 14.58 -20.01 -17.58
N ASP A 131 14.92 -20.44 -18.77
CA ASP A 131 14.03 -20.57 -19.94
C ASP A 131 13.37 -19.25 -20.39
N VAL A 132 13.98 -18.10 -20.07
CA VAL A 132 13.49 -16.80 -20.49
C VAL A 132 14.10 -16.38 -21.81
N THR A 133 13.28 -15.85 -22.71
CA THR A 133 13.74 -15.13 -23.89
C THR A 133 13.70 -13.63 -23.64
N GLU A 134 14.53 -12.86 -24.33
CA GLU A 134 14.52 -11.40 -24.24
C GLU A 134 13.11 -10.82 -24.51
N LYS A 135 12.38 -11.39 -25.48
CA LYS A 135 11.00 -11.00 -25.78
C LYS A 135 10.08 -11.22 -24.57
N ILE A 136 10.14 -12.38 -23.91
CA ILE A 136 9.31 -12.68 -22.74
C ILE A 136 9.64 -11.71 -21.59
N SER A 137 10.92 -11.47 -21.30
CA SER A 137 11.34 -10.53 -20.26
C SER A 137 10.84 -9.11 -20.53
N LYS A 138 11.07 -8.59 -21.74
CA LYS A 138 10.57 -7.27 -22.15
C LYS A 138 9.04 -7.17 -22.06
N THR A 139 8.34 -8.19 -22.53
CA THR A 139 6.87 -8.22 -22.48
C THR A 139 6.36 -8.26 -21.03
N ALA A 140 7.04 -8.98 -20.14
CA ALA A 140 6.70 -9.00 -18.70
C ALA A 140 6.86 -7.61 -18.07
N LEU A 141 7.94 -6.89 -18.37
CA LEU A 141 8.13 -5.51 -17.93
C LEU A 141 7.05 -4.58 -18.49
N ILE A 142 6.70 -4.74 -19.77
CA ILE A 142 5.61 -3.97 -20.40
C ILE A 142 4.27 -4.28 -19.73
N SER A 143 3.96 -5.54 -19.40
CA SER A 143 2.75 -5.90 -18.67
C SER A 143 2.67 -5.21 -17.30
N VAL A 144 3.82 -5.14 -16.58
CA VAL A 144 3.91 -4.43 -15.30
C VAL A 144 3.69 -2.93 -15.49
N ILE A 145 4.36 -2.30 -16.48
CA ILE A 145 4.22 -0.86 -16.77
C ILE A 145 2.79 -0.52 -17.21
N SER A 146 2.21 -1.33 -18.09
CA SER A 146 0.81 -1.15 -18.51
C SER A 146 -0.15 -1.20 -17.33
N ARG A 147 0.07 -2.12 -16.40
CA ARG A 147 -0.76 -2.21 -15.17
C ARG A 147 -0.67 -0.95 -14.31
N MET A 148 0.47 -0.26 -14.31
CA MET A 148 0.66 0.99 -13.57
C MET A 148 -0.03 2.19 -14.24
N LEU A 149 0.06 2.30 -15.57
CA LEU A 149 -0.33 3.49 -16.32
C LEU A 149 -1.71 3.39 -16.98
N HIS A 150 -2.03 2.21 -17.49
CA HIS A 150 -3.27 1.91 -18.21
C HIS A 150 -3.83 0.54 -17.79
N PRO A 151 -4.29 0.41 -16.53
CA PRO A 151 -4.80 -0.88 -16.03
C PRO A 151 -6.07 -1.30 -16.78
N ALA A 152 -5.94 -2.29 -17.65
CA ALA A 152 -6.98 -2.79 -18.55
C ALA A 152 -6.88 -4.31 -18.77
N SER A 153 -7.72 -4.88 -19.65
CA SER A 153 -7.59 -6.26 -20.14
C SER A 153 -6.39 -6.39 -21.09
N ASP A 154 -5.89 -7.62 -21.32
CA ASP A 154 -4.79 -7.87 -22.25
C ASP A 154 -5.09 -7.37 -23.68
N LEU A 155 -6.35 -7.48 -24.13
CA LEU A 155 -6.79 -6.97 -25.43
C LEU A 155 -6.73 -5.44 -25.49
N GLU A 156 -7.20 -4.76 -24.46
CA GLU A 156 -7.18 -3.30 -24.41
C GLU A 156 -5.76 -2.78 -24.18
N THR A 157 -4.93 -3.53 -23.45
CA THR A 157 -3.49 -3.24 -23.30
C THR A 157 -2.78 -3.32 -24.65
N GLU A 158 -3.06 -4.34 -25.47
CA GLU A 158 -2.51 -4.46 -26.84
C GLU A 158 -2.87 -3.23 -27.70
N ARG A 159 -4.11 -2.77 -27.66
CA ARG A 159 -4.57 -1.56 -28.36
C ARG A 159 -3.83 -0.31 -27.86
N TRP A 160 -3.77 -0.13 -26.53
CA TRP A 160 -3.08 1.00 -25.95
C TRP A 160 -1.58 1.03 -26.30
N LEU A 161 -0.91 -0.12 -26.33
CA LEU A 161 0.49 -0.24 -26.77
C LEU A 161 0.70 0.20 -28.21
N ASN A 162 -0.26 -0.08 -29.09
CA ASN A 162 -0.15 0.23 -30.50
C ASN A 162 -0.57 1.66 -30.83
N ASP A 163 -1.55 2.21 -30.11
CA ASP A 163 -2.16 3.49 -30.46
C ASP A 163 -1.66 4.67 -29.61
N ASN A 164 -1.35 4.45 -28.32
CA ASN A 164 -1.14 5.54 -27.37
C ASN A 164 0.26 5.56 -26.74
N SER A 165 0.87 4.40 -26.50
CA SER A 165 2.08 4.31 -25.68
C SER A 165 3.38 4.32 -26.49
N GLY A 166 4.39 5.01 -25.98
CA GLY A 166 5.75 4.99 -26.50
C GLY A 166 6.62 3.84 -25.98
N ILE A 167 6.04 2.92 -25.18
CA ILE A 167 6.81 1.89 -24.46
C ILE A 167 7.53 0.91 -25.42
N ASN A 168 6.91 0.54 -26.54
CA ASN A 168 7.56 -0.33 -27.51
C ASN A 168 8.88 0.29 -28.00
N HIS A 169 8.89 1.59 -28.27
CA HIS A 169 10.10 2.31 -28.66
C HIS A 169 11.13 2.36 -27.52
N LEU A 170 10.68 2.61 -26.27
CA LEU A 170 11.54 2.60 -25.06
C LEU A 170 12.21 1.25 -24.83
N MET A 171 11.54 0.15 -25.19
CA MET A 171 12.06 -1.21 -25.05
C MET A 171 12.82 -1.71 -26.28
N GLY A 172 12.97 -0.86 -27.31
CA GLY A 172 13.63 -1.24 -28.57
C GLY A 172 12.86 -2.31 -29.37
N LEU A 173 11.53 -2.29 -29.29
CA LEU A 173 10.64 -3.20 -30.02
C LEU A 173 10.01 -2.46 -31.20
N LYS A 174 9.65 -3.23 -32.23
CA LYS A 174 8.88 -2.71 -33.35
C LYS A 174 7.43 -2.41 -32.93
N PRO A 175 6.72 -1.51 -33.61
CA PRO A 175 5.28 -1.42 -33.50
C PRO A 175 4.65 -2.80 -33.71
N ASP A 176 3.52 -3.08 -33.09
CA ASP A 176 2.76 -4.35 -33.17
C ASP A 176 3.55 -5.61 -32.77
N ALA A 177 4.71 -5.46 -32.11
CA ALA A 177 5.55 -6.59 -31.72
C ALA A 177 4.95 -7.45 -30.61
N ILE A 178 3.99 -6.90 -29.85
CA ILE A 178 3.38 -7.54 -28.67
C ILE A 178 1.89 -7.72 -28.90
N THR A 179 1.46 -8.96 -28.79
CA THR A 179 0.05 -9.36 -28.86
C THR A 179 -0.50 -9.66 -27.46
N ARG A 180 -1.85 -9.72 -27.33
CA ARG A 180 -2.52 -10.15 -26.10
C ARG A 180 -2.01 -11.53 -25.61
N HIS A 181 -1.69 -12.44 -26.54
CA HIS A 181 -1.15 -13.75 -26.17
C HIS A 181 0.26 -13.67 -25.58
N ASP A 182 1.08 -12.75 -26.07
CA ASP A 182 2.41 -12.48 -25.50
C ASP A 182 2.26 -11.92 -24.08
N LEU A 183 1.30 -11.01 -23.83
CA LEU A 183 1.00 -10.45 -22.52
C LEU A 183 0.58 -11.54 -21.53
N THR A 184 -0.36 -12.41 -21.93
CA THR A 184 -0.79 -13.55 -21.10
C THR A 184 0.36 -14.51 -20.80
N LYS A 185 1.20 -14.85 -21.78
CA LYS A 185 2.40 -15.71 -21.58
C LYS A 185 3.38 -15.06 -20.61
N ALA A 186 3.62 -13.76 -20.77
CA ALA A 186 4.53 -13.01 -19.91
C ALA A 186 4.01 -12.93 -18.45
N SER A 187 2.71 -12.72 -18.26
CA SER A 187 2.10 -12.73 -16.94
C SER A 187 2.19 -14.11 -16.26
N ASN A 188 1.98 -15.20 -17.03
CA ASN A 188 2.16 -16.56 -16.53
C ASN A 188 3.63 -16.87 -16.19
N PHE A 189 4.59 -16.34 -16.94
CA PHE A 189 6.00 -16.42 -16.61
C PHE A 189 6.31 -15.72 -15.28
N LEU A 190 5.75 -14.54 -15.02
CA LEU A 190 5.89 -13.87 -13.73
C LEU A 190 5.37 -14.74 -12.58
N LEU A 191 4.18 -15.33 -12.71
CA LEU A 191 3.60 -16.19 -11.68
C LEU A 191 4.44 -17.45 -11.44
N LYS A 192 4.96 -18.09 -12.49
CA LYS A 192 5.84 -19.28 -12.38
C LYS A 192 7.08 -19.00 -11.53
N ASN A 193 7.59 -17.77 -11.57
CA ASN A 193 8.78 -17.35 -10.85
C ASN A 193 8.46 -16.50 -9.60
N LYS A 194 7.22 -16.57 -9.10
CA LYS A 194 6.70 -15.71 -8.03
C LYS A 194 7.61 -15.62 -6.81
N GLU A 195 8.02 -16.75 -6.25
CA GLU A 195 8.80 -16.78 -5.00
C GLU A 195 10.17 -16.14 -5.16
N VAL A 196 10.85 -16.42 -6.28
CA VAL A 196 12.15 -15.83 -6.59
C VAL A 196 12.01 -14.33 -6.80
N ILE A 197 10.98 -13.92 -7.56
CA ILE A 197 10.73 -12.49 -7.83
C ILE A 197 10.42 -11.74 -6.53
N GLU A 198 9.54 -12.26 -5.67
CA GLU A 198 9.20 -11.60 -4.41
C GLU A 198 10.42 -11.45 -3.50
N ASN A 199 11.20 -12.53 -3.32
CA ASN A 199 12.36 -12.53 -2.41
C ASN A 199 13.45 -11.56 -2.87
N GLU A 200 13.88 -11.68 -4.14
CA GLU A 200 14.96 -10.86 -4.67
C GLU A 200 14.52 -9.39 -4.83
N LEU A 201 13.28 -9.15 -5.25
CA LEU A 201 12.77 -7.79 -5.40
C LEU A 201 12.67 -7.09 -4.05
N TYR A 202 12.15 -7.76 -3.01
CA TYR A 202 12.09 -7.20 -1.66
C TYR A 202 13.49 -6.94 -1.10
N LYS A 203 14.44 -7.88 -1.30
CA LYS A 203 15.83 -7.71 -0.93
C LYS A 203 16.46 -6.50 -1.62
N ASN A 204 16.32 -6.37 -2.94
CA ASN A 204 16.86 -5.24 -3.70
C ASN A 204 16.29 -3.90 -3.19
N ILE A 205 14.99 -3.84 -2.91
CA ILE A 205 14.32 -2.65 -2.37
C ILE A 205 14.85 -2.33 -0.96
N THR A 206 14.99 -3.35 -0.12
CA THR A 206 15.49 -3.21 1.26
C THR A 206 16.92 -2.69 1.26
N ASP A 207 17.78 -3.23 0.41
CA ASP A 207 19.17 -2.81 0.25
C ASP A 207 19.26 -1.39 -0.32
N LEU A 208 18.45 -1.08 -1.35
CA LEU A 208 18.42 0.22 -2.01
C LEU A 208 18.04 1.36 -1.06
N PHE A 209 17.03 1.13 -0.22
CA PHE A 209 16.51 2.15 0.70
C PHE A 209 17.04 2.00 2.13
N SER A 210 17.89 1.00 2.39
CA SER A 210 18.38 0.63 3.72
C SER A 210 17.24 0.48 4.73
N LEU A 211 16.20 -0.26 4.31
CA LEU A 211 15.00 -0.47 5.14
C LEU A 211 15.31 -1.47 6.25
N GLN A 212 14.66 -1.25 7.40
CA GLN A 212 14.71 -2.17 8.53
C GLN A 212 13.38 -2.89 8.63
N SER A 213 13.34 -4.16 8.29
CA SER A 213 12.12 -4.99 8.37
C SER A 213 11.85 -5.46 9.81
N LYS A 214 11.65 -4.53 10.74
CA LYS A 214 11.39 -4.84 12.17
C LYS A 214 9.93 -5.13 12.45
N ILE A 215 9.05 -4.64 11.60
CA ILE A 215 7.61 -4.77 11.71
C ILE A 215 7.11 -5.31 10.38
N VAL A 216 6.26 -6.31 10.44
CA VAL A 216 5.51 -6.78 9.30
C VAL A 216 4.02 -6.69 9.60
N ILE A 217 3.26 -6.20 8.66
CA ILE A 217 1.82 -6.03 8.76
C ILE A 217 1.17 -7.10 7.93
N TYR A 218 0.31 -7.88 8.55
CA TYR A 218 -0.43 -8.95 7.92
C TYR A 218 -1.92 -8.62 7.83
N ASP A 219 -2.47 -8.64 6.63
CA ASP A 219 -3.91 -8.53 6.41
C ASP A 219 -4.33 -9.24 5.12
N LEU A 220 -5.63 -9.50 5.02
CA LEU A 220 -6.26 -10.15 3.88
C LEU A 220 -7.26 -9.21 3.20
N THR A 221 -7.40 -9.39 1.90
CA THR A 221 -8.44 -8.70 1.13
C THR A 221 -9.11 -9.64 0.15
N ASN A 222 -10.33 -9.27 -0.26
CA ASN A 222 -11.07 -9.99 -1.28
C ASN A 222 -10.92 -9.30 -2.65
N ILE A 223 -10.74 -10.11 -3.68
CA ILE A 223 -10.77 -9.73 -5.08
C ILE A 223 -11.98 -10.42 -5.69
N PHE A 224 -12.88 -9.67 -6.31
CA PHE A 224 -14.09 -10.21 -6.91
C PHE A 224 -13.94 -10.41 -8.41
N PHE A 225 -14.79 -11.29 -8.95
CA PHE A 225 -14.80 -11.70 -10.35
C PHE A 225 -16.08 -11.29 -11.03
N GLU A 226 -15.96 -11.00 -12.30
CA GLU A 226 -17.10 -10.98 -13.20
C GLU A 226 -17.25 -12.34 -13.90
N GLY A 227 -18.49 -12.79 -14.10
CA GLY A 227 -18.80 -14.08 -14.72
C GLY A 227 -18.87 -15.27 -13.76
N ARG A 228 -19.18 -16.46 -14.30
CA ARG A 228 -19.61 -17.64 -13.50
C ARG A 228 -18.49 -18.40 -12.81
N LYS A 229 -17.29 -18.52 -13.39
CA LYS A 229 -16.09 -19.21 -12.82
C LYS A 229 -16.42 -20.55 -12.12
N LEU A 230 -17.14 -21.45 -12.79
CA LEU A 230 -17.67 -22.68 -12.16
C LEU A 230 -16.59 -23.66 -11.72
N ASN A 231 -15.51 -23.79 -12.48
CA ASN A 231 -14.48 -24.82 -12.31
C ASN A 231 -13.16 -24.28 -11.71
N SER A 232 -13.21 -23.24 -10.89
CA SER A 232 -12.02 -22.69 -10.23
C SER A 232 -11.87 -23.24 -8.82
N ASP A 233 -10.65 -23.57 -8.43
CA ASP A 233 -10.31 -23.96 -7.06
C ASP A 233 -10.25 -22.74 -6.13
N PHE A 234 -9.87 -21.59 -6.64
CA PHE A 234 -9.73 -20.36 -5.89
C PHE A 234 -11.00 -19.52 -5.86
N CYS A 235 -11.74 -19.44 -6.97
CA CYS A 235 -12.92 -18.59 -7.07
C CYS A 235 -14.14 -19.23 -6.40
N LYS A 236 -14.39 -18.88 -5.14
CA LYS A 236 -15.50 -19.42 -4.33
C LYS A 236 -16.39 -18.26 -3.83
N PHE A 237 -17.66 -18.56 -3.56
CA PHE A 237 -18.50 -17.63 -2.82
C PHE A 237 -18.03 -17.59 -1.36
N GLY A 238 -17.86 -16.38 -0.83
CA GLY A 238 -17.35 -16.17 0.51
C GLY A 238 -17.87 -14.86 1.12
N ARG A 239 -17.41 -14.56 2.33
CA ARG A 239 -17.76 -13.32 3.01
C ARG A 239 -17.00 -12.15 2.37
N SER A 240 -17.69 -11.34 1.59
CA SER A 240 -17.11 -10.13 1.01
C SER A 240 -17.00 -9.00 2.04
N LYS A 241 -15.82 -8.41 2.20
CA LYS A 241 -15.63 -7.17 2.99
C LYS A 241 -16.41 -5.99 2.38
N GLU A 242 -16.80 -6.07 1.12
CA GLU A 242 -17.53 -5.05 0.35
C GLU A 242 -19.02 -5.37 0.15
N LYS A 243 -19.50 -6.40 0.87
CA LYS A 243 -20.91 -6.85 0.82
C LYS A 243 -21.37 -7.31 -0.58
N ARG A 244 -20.44 -7.71 -1.46
CA ARG A 244 -20.70 -8.32 -2.76
C ARG A 244 -20.99 -9.81 -2.57
N ASN A 245 -22.27 -10.15 -2.42
CA ASN A 245 -22.72 -11.55 -2.27
C ASN A 245 -23.10 -12.19 -3.63
N ASP A 246 -23.09 -11.39 -4.68
CA ASP A 246 -23.49 -11.71 -6.05
C ASP A 246 -22.37 -12.33 -6.89
N CYS A 247 -21.11 -12.24 -6.43
CA CYS A 247 -19.95 -12.69 -7.18
C CYS A 247 -19.05 -13.62 -6.38
N ARG A 248 -18.24 -14.41 -7.09
CA ARG A 248 -17.18 -15.23 -6.50
C ARG A 248 -16.00 -14.35 -6.14
N LEU A 249 -15.22 -14.81 -5.17
CA LEU A 249 -14.09 -14.09 -4.60
C LEU A 249 -12.84 -14.96 -4.65
N ILE A 250 -11.68 -14.31 -4.63
CA ILE A 250 -10.40 -14.89 -4.20
C ILE A 250 -9.90 -14.09 -2.99
N CYS A 251 -9.23 -14.75 -2.07
CA CYS A 251 -8.64 -14.07 -0.93
C CYS A 251 -7.14 -13.87 -1.17
N LEU A 252 -6.69 -12.61 -1.11
CA LEU A 252 -5.29 -12.22 -1.19
C LEU A 252 -4.79 -11.83 0.19
N ALA A 253 -3.78 -12.55 0.67
CA ALA A 253 -3.02 -12.20 1.85
C ALA A 253 -1.76 -11.45 1.46
N LEU A 254 -1.46 -10.35 2.14
CA LEU A 254 -0.23 -9.60 2.00
C LEU A 254 0.52 -9.54 3.32
N LEU A 255 1.82 -9.70 3.26
CA LEU A 255 2.74 -9.35 4.31
C LEU A 255 3.57 -8.16 3.81
N ILE A 256 3.46 -7.01 4.47
CA ILE A 256 4.15 -5.78 4.09
C ILE A 256 4.98 -5.24 5.26
N ASP A 257 6.00 -4.45 4.95
CA ASP A 257 6.73 -3.71 5.97
C ASP A 257 6.03 -2.39 6.38
N GLU A 258 6.61 -1.67 7.33
CA GLU A 258 6.11 -0.37 7.80
C GLU A 258 6.12 0.73 6.73
N ASN A 259 6.83 0.55 5.62
CA ASN A 259 6.91 1.48 4.50
C ASN A 259 5.96 1.10 3.35
N GLY A 260 5.18 0.03 3.54
CA GLY A 260 4.22 -0.46 2.57
C GLY A 260 4.81 -1.33 1.47
N PHE A 261 6.08 -1.76 1.56
CA PHE A 261 6.64 -2.72 0.60
C PHE A 261 6.19 -4.13 0.93
N ILE A 262 5.78 -4.86 -0.11
CA ILE A 262 5.29 -6.24 0.04
C ILE A 262 6.48 -7.17 0.21
N PHE A 263 6.54 -7.84 1.35
CA PHE A 263 7.52 -8.89 1.62
C PHE A 263 7.19 -10.16 0.85
N PHE A 264 5.95 -10.64 0.98
CA PHE A 264 5.39 -11.67 0.11
C PHE A 264 3.85 -11.62 0.08
N SER A 265 3.28 -12.35 -0.87
CA SER A 265 1.85 -12.51 -1.04
C SER A 265 1.43 -13.97 -1.06
N LYS A 266 0.17 -14.26 -0.68
CA LYS A 266 -0.39 -15.60 -0.75
C LYS A 266 -1.84 -15.56 -1.24
N PHE A 267 -2.22 -16.56 -2.04
CA PHE A 267 -3.56 -16.67 -2.59
C PHE A 267 -4.32 -17.78 -1.89
N TYR A 268 -5.56 -17.51 -1.51
CA TYR A 268 -6.46 -18.48 -0.89
C TYR A 268 -7.82 -18.47 -1.58
N ALA A 269 -8.55 -19.58 -1.44
CA ALA A 269 -9.92 -19.64 -1.94
C ALA A 269 -10.80 -18.56 -1.29
N GLY A 270 -11.76 -18.03 -2.04
CA GLY A 270 -12.60 -16.91 -1.61
C GLY A 270 -13.47 -17.17 -0.38
N ASN A 271 -13.68 -18.44 -0.03
CA ASN A 271 -14.38 -18.88 1.19
C ASN A 271 -13.44 -19.20 2.37
N GLN A 272 -12.14 -18.96 2.22
CA GLN A 272 -11.17 -19.20 3.28
C GLN A 272 -11.44 -18.29 4.48
N SER A 273 -11.41 -18.88 5.68
CA SER A 273 -11.53 -18.12 6.93
C SER A 273 -10.22 -17.39 7.26
N GLU A 274 -10.28 -16.10 7.48
CA GLU A 274 -9.09 -15.27 7.77
C GLU A 274 -8.21 -15.82 8.91
N PRO A 275 -8.76 -16.28 10.06
CA PRO A 275 -7.92 -16.79 11.13
C PRO A 275 -7.12 -18.05 10.78
N MET A 276 -7.60 -18.85 9.83
CA MET A 276 -6.92 -20.11 9.45
C MET A 276 -5.69 -19.90 8.57
N THR A 277 -5.46 -18.71 8.09
CA THR A 277 -4.35 -18.41 7.18
C THR A 277 -3.07 -17.98 7.90
N LEU A 278 -3.16 -17.60 9.18
CA LEU A 278 -2.03 -17.03 9.93
C LEU A 278 -0.88 -18.02 10.12
N ALA A 279 -1.17 -19.24 10.56
CA ALA A 279 -0.15 -20.26 10.82
C ALA A 279 0.71 -20.55 9.58
N ASP A 280 0.06 -20.65 8.44
CA ASP A 280 0.65 -20.87 7.13
C ASP A 280 1.58 -19.70 6.71
N VAL A 281 1.12 -18.47 6.92
CA VAL A 281 1.89 -17.24 6.63
C VAL A 281 3.09 -17.09 7.56
N VAL A 282 2.94 -17.42 8.84
CA VAL A 282 4.04 -17.37 9.83
C VAL A 282 5.11 -18.41 9.50
N THR A 283 4.71 -19.58 9.02
CA THR A 283 5.64 -20.63 8.57
C THR A 283 6.47 -20.13 7.38
N ASP A 284 5.82 -19.57 6.36
CA ASP A 284 6.51 -19.00 5.19
C ASP A 284 7.43 -17.82 5.59
N LEU A 285 6.96 -16.94 6.47
CA LEU A 285 7.78 -15.84 6.98
C LEU A 285 9.08 -16.34 7.61
N ARG A 286 8.99 -17.38 8.43
CA ARG A 286 10.15 -17.99 9.11
C ARG A 286 11.11 -18.63 8.13
N GLN A 287 10.60 -19.38 7.16
CA GLN A 287 11.45 -20.01 6.14
C GLN A 287 12.23 -18.95 5.35
N ARG A 288 11.60 -17.84 5.00
CA ARG A 288 12.23 -16.73 4.26
C ARG A 288 13.21 -15.91 5.10
N THR A 289 12.97 -15.77 6.40
CA THR A 289 13.87 -15.04 7.32
C THR A 289 15.03 -15.87 7.84
N ASN A 290 14.86 -17.19 8.01
CA ASN A 290 15.92 -18.11 8.44
C ASN A 290 17.07 -18.28 7.43
N ILE A 291 16.89 -17.87 6.19
CA ILE A 291 17.95 -17.87 5.17
C ILE A 291 19.07 -16.89 5.53
N ASN A 292 18.81 -15.92 6.39
CA ASN A 292 19.80 -14.96 6.91
C ASN A 292 20.07 -15.22 8.41
N ASN A 293 20.97 -16.11 8.71
CA ASN A 293 21.41 -16.59 10.06
C ASN A 293 21.80 -15.45 11.03
N ASN A 294 20.90 -14.65 11.54
CA ASN A 294 21.07 -13.77 12.74
C ASN A 294 19.99 -12.70 12.88
N VAL A 295 18.85 -12.81 12.23
CA VAL A 295 17.82 -11.76 12.26
C VAL A 295 16.76 -12.09 13.32
N GLN A 296 16.54 -11.16 14.25
CA GLN A 296 15.38 -11.19 15.14
C GLN A 296 14.11 -11.17 14.27
N PHE A 297 13.17 -12.09 14.54
CA PHE A 297 11.90 -12.12 13.80
C PHE A 297 11.16 -10.79 13.94
N PRO A 298 10.61 -10.24 12.85
CA PRO A 298 9.88 -8.99 12.91
C PRO A 298 8.60 -9.14 13.75
N VAL A 299 8.17 -8.05 14.39
CA VAL A 299 6.89 -8.00 15.11
C VAL A 299 5.74 -8.06 14.11
N ILE A 300 4.81 -8.99 14.27
CA ILE A 300 3.64 -9.12 13.39
C ILE A 300 2.51 -8.19 13.89
N VAL A 301 2.12 -7.24 13.07
CA VAL A 301 0.93 -6.40 13.30
C VAL A 301 -0.24 -6.96 12.51
N MET A 302 -1.39 -7.15 13.16
CA MET A 302 -2.56 -7.72 12.52
C MET A 302 -3.88 -7.12 13.02
N ASP A 303 -4.92 -7.21 12.19
CA ASP A 303 -6.26 -6.76 12.57
C ASP A 303 -6.97 -7.75 13.50
N ALA A 304 -7.97 -7.25 14.22
CA ALA A 304 -8.81 -8.03 15.12
C ALA A 304 -9.48 -9.25 14.45
N GLY A 305 -9.74 -9.19 13.14
CA GLY A 305 -10.33 -10.29 12.37
C GLY A 305 -9.54 -11.59 12.43
N ILE A 306 -8.22 -11.50 12.49
CA ILE A 306 -7.28 -12.63 12.45
C ILE A 306 -6.96 -13.16 13.85
N THR A 307 -7.11 -12.34 14.88
CA THR A 307 -6.68 -12.61 16.27
C THR A 307 -7.65 -13.52 17.01
N THR A 308 -7.51 -14.83 16.87
CA THR A 308 -8.14 -15.83 17.73
C THR A 308 -7.20 -16.23 18.85
N GLU A 309 -7.71 -16.73 19.98
CA GLU A 309 -6.86 -17.23 21.08
C GLU A 309 -5.94 -18.37 20.60
N LYS A 310 -6.41 -19.22 19.67
CA LYS A 310 -5.60 -20.27 19.04
C LYS A 310 -4.41 -19.68 18.31
N ASN A 311 -4.63 -18.70 17.43
CA ASN A 311 -3.58 -18.03 16.66
C ASN A 311 -2.55 -17.35 17.56
N LEU A 312 -3.02 -16.68 18.61
CA LEU A 312 -2.13 -15.99 19.56
C LEU A 312 -1.33 -16.99 20.40
N SER A 313 -1.92 -18.17 20.75
CA SER A 313 -1.16 -19.23 21.39
C SER A 313 -0.05 -19.78 20.47
N GLU A 314 -0.36 -20.05 19.22
CA GLU A 314 0.63 -20.49 18.22
C GLU A 314 1.78 -19.49 18.04
N LEU A 315 1.49 -18.18 18.01
CA LEU A 315 2.52 -17.15 17.93
C LEU A 315 3.42 -17.15 19.18
N ARG A 316 2.83 -17.26 20.39
CA ARG A 316 3.60 -17.33 21.65
C ARG A 316 4.48 -18.60 21.71
N ASP A 317 3.91 -19.76 21.38
CA ASP A 317 4.60 -21.04 21.40
C ASP A 317 5.80 -21.04 20.43
N ASN A 318 5.65 -20.28 19.36
CA ASN A 318 6.68 -20.02 18.38
C ASN A 318 7.61 -18.84 18.72
N LYS A 319 7.50 -18.20 19.88
CA LYS A 319 8.28 -17.02 20.28
C LYS A 319 8.21 -15.87 19.25
N GLN A 320 7.07 -15.71 18.61
CA GLN A 320 6.82 -14.67 17.62
C GLN A 320 6.13 -13.48 18.26
N ASP A 321 6.78 -12.31 18.26
CA ASP A 321 6.17 -11.09 18.78
C ASP A 321 5.04 -10.58 17.88
N TYR A 322 3.99 -10.04 18.51
CA TYR A 322 2.83 -9.52 17.81
C TYR A 322 2.18 -8.33 18.52
N ILE A 323 1.49 -7.53 17.73
CA ILE A 323 0.65 -6.42 18.17
C ILE A 323 -0.68 -6.48 17.39
N CYS A 324 -1.80 -6.42 18.11
CA CYS A 324 -3.13 -6.47 17.49
C CYS A 324 -4.17 -5.71 18.33
N VAL A 325 -5.29 -5.34 17.71
CA VAL A 325 -6.43 -4.80 18.49
C VAL A 325 -7.19 -5.93 19.17
N SER A 326 -7.57 -5.71 20.43
CA SER A 326 -8.48 -6.60 21.16
C SER A 326 -9.90 -6.53 20.59
N ARG A 327 -10.51 -7.69 20.31
CA ARG A 327 -11.90 -7.78 19.83
C ARG A 327 -12.92 -7.28 20.85
N CYS A 328 -12.63 -7.46 22.13
CA CYS A 328 -13.53 -7.13 23.23
C CYS A 328 -13.05 -5.87 23.95
N LYS A 329 -14.00 -5.02 24.34
CA LYS A 329 -13.75 -3.99 25.35
C LYS A 329 -13.56 -4.70 26.68
N LEU A 330 -12.39 -4.51 27.26
CA LEU A 330 -12.05 -5.10 28.55
C LEU A 330 -12.84 -4.37 29.63
N LYS A 331 -13.44 -5.11 30.56
CA LYS A 331 -14.24 -4.54 31.64
C LYS A 331 -13.48 -4.52 32.96
N ASP A 332 -12.71 -5.58 33.21
CA ASP A 332 -11.97 -5.78 34.45
C ASP A 332 -10.47 -5.79 34.09
N TYR A 333 -9.79 -4.71 34.40
CA TYR A 333 -8.36 -4.52 34.21
C TYR A 333 -7.76 -3.67 35.31
N GLU A 334 -6.51 -3.96 35.64
CA GLU A 334 -5.70 -3.16 36.58
C GLU A 334 -4.77 -2.24 35.76
N ILE A 335 -4.65 -1.00 36.20
CA ILE A 335 -3.70 -0.05 35.64
C ILE A 335 -2.35 -0.35 36.28
N THR A 336 -1.37 -0.75 35.47
CA THR A 336 -0.03 -1.14 35.94
C THR A 336 0.89 0.05 36.16
N GLU A 337 0.65 1.18 35.49
CA GLU A 337 1.43 2.41 35.63
C GLU A 337 0.50 3.59 35.92
N THR A 338 0.85 4.40 36.91
CA THR A 338 0.05 5.53 37.38
C THR A 338 0.07 6.72 36.41
N GLU A 339 1.11 6.83 35.58
CA GLU A 339 1.26 7.95 34.65
C GLU A 339 0.51 7.69 33.33
N THR A 340 -0.23 8.71 32.91
CA THR A 340 -0.89 8.72 31.61
C THR A 340 0.01 9.36 30.59
N ILE A 341 0.42 8.61 29.58
CA ILE A 341 1.18 9.16 28.46
C ILE A 341 0.20 9.75 27.46
N THR A 342 0.40 11.02 27.11
CA THR A 342 -0.40 11.70 26.10
C THR A 342 0.43 11.86 24.83
N VAL A 343 -0.07 11.33 23.73
CA VAL A 343 0.50 11.49 22.39
C VAL A 343 -0.48 12.22 21.47
N SER A 344 0.01 12.74 20.36
CA SER A 344 -0.83 13.38 19.34
C SER A 344 -0.81 12.55 18.06
N ASP A 345 -1.96 12.43 17.40
CA ASP A 345 -2.03 11.87 16.06
C ASP A 345 -1.54 12.90 14.99
N ASN A 346 -1.49 12.48 13.72
CA ASN A 346 -1.08 13.33 12.59
C ASN A 346 -1.97 14.57 12.39
N ARG A 347 -3.14 14.62 13.05
CA ARG A 347 -4.09 15.75 13.02
C ARG A 347 -4.08 16.54 14.32
N LYS A 348 -3.06 16.34 15.18
CA LYS A 348 -2.90 16.98 16.49
C LYS A 348 -4.01 16.66 17.50
N ASN A 349 -4.79 15.59 17.33
CA ASN A 349 -5.75 15.15 18.34
C ASN A 349 -5.04 14.41 19.45
N LYS A 350 -5.45 14.65 20.69
CA LYS A 350 -4.91 14.01 21.88
C LYS A 350 -5.35 12.55 22.01
N ILE A 351 -4.41 11.71 22.39
CA ILE A 351 -4.59 10.28 22.62
C ILE A 351 -3.92 9.94 23.94
N GLU A 352 -4.69 9.38 24.86
CA GLU A 352 -4.23 8.93 26.17
C GLU A 352 -3.88 7.44 26.08
N LEU A 353 -2.70 7.09 26.57
CA LEU A 353 -2.16 5.74 26.59
C LEU A 353 -1.88 5.31 28.03
N LYS A 354 -2.24 4.06 28.39
CA LYS A 354 -1.92 3.43 29.67
C LYS A 354 -1.68 1.94 29.49
N LYS A 355 -0.62 1.41 30.06
CA LYS A 355 -0.46 -0.04 30.17
C LYS A 355 -1.43 -0.59 31.21
N VAL A 356 -2.09 -1.67 30.86
CA VAL A 356 -3.05 -2.35 31.74
C VAL A 356 -2.79 -3.86 31.74
N LYS A 357 -3.05 -4.49 32.86
CA LYS A 357 -2.91 -5.93 33.02
C LYS A 357 -4.29 -6.54 33.33
N ILE A 358 -4.51 -7.75 32.83
CA ILE A 358 -5.69 -8.54 33.15
C ILE A 358 -5.19 -9.77 33.89
N ALA A 359 -5.78 -10.10 35.05
CA ALA A 359 -5.35 -11.16 35.93
C ALA A 359 -5.32 -12.41 35.10
N ASP A 360 -5.82 -13.13 34.55
CA ASP A 360 -5.72 -14.46 33.92
C ASP A 360 -5.23 -14.45 32.45
N LYS A 361 -4.64 -13.33 31.97
CA LYS A 361 -4.13 -13.24 30.59
C LYS A 361 -2.61 -13.27 30.56
N LYS A 362 -2.06 -14.06 29.60
CA LYS A 362 -0.61 -14.13 29.36
C LYS A 362 -0.07 -12.92 28.61
N ASP A 363 -0.93 -12.16 27.94
CA ASP A 363 -0.55 -11.02 27.11
C ASP A 363 -0.71 -9.71 27.86
N TYR A 364 -0.06 -8.70 27.35
CA TYR A 364 -0.12 -7.33 27.83
C TYR A 364 -1.12 -6.53 27.01
N PHE A 365 -1.66 -5.47 27.61
CA PHE A 365 -2.65 -4.62 26.97
C PHE A 365 -2.30 -3.15 27.13
N LEU A 366 -2.53 -2.38 26.08
CA LEU A 366 -2.46 -0.93 26.09
C LEU A 366 -3.90 -0.38 25.99
N TYR A 367 -4.33 0.34 27.01
CA TYR A 367 -5.55 1.14 26.97
C TYR A 367 -5.26 2.39 26.14
N VAL A 368 -6.11 2.64 25.15
CA VAL A 368 -6.04 3.79 24.27
C VAL A 368 -7.37 4.53 24.30
N LYS A 369 -7.33 5.85 24.61
CA LYS A 369 -8.49 6.73 24.53
C LYS A 369 -8.22 7.85 23.54
N SER A 370 -9.04 7.95 22.51
CA SER A 370 -8.94 8.93 21.44
C SER A 370 -10.13 9.87 21.45
N GLU A 371 -9.88 11.17 21.57
CA GLU A 371 -10.92 12.20 21.54
C GLU A 371 -11.70 12.20 20.21
N LEU A 372 -11.01 12.00 19.09
CA LEU A 372 -11.64 11.96 17.76
C LEU A 372 -12.61 10.77 17.65
N LYS A 373 -12.18 9.59 18.12
CA LYS A 373 -13.02 8.39 18.14
C LYS A 373 -14.19 8.57 19.09
N GLN A 374 -13.99 9.20 20.25
CA GLN A 374 -15.04 9.52 21.20
C GLN A 374 -16.12 10.40 20.58
N LYS A 375 -15.76 11.52 19.97
CA LYS A 375 -16.69 12.41 19.27
C LYS A 375 -17.48 11.69 18.18
N LYS A 376 -16.79 10.83 17.40
CA LYS A 376 -17.44 10.04 16.34
C LYS A 376 -18.44 9.04 16.90
N GLU A 377 -18.06 8.29 17.95
CA GLU A 377 -18.93 7.29 18.58
C GLU A 377 -20.13 7.97 19.27
N GLN A 378 -19.93 9.13 19.93
CA GLN A 378 -21.00 9.92 20.52
C GLN A 378 -22.01 10.39 19.46
N SER A 379 -21.54 10.98 18.36
CA SER A 379 -22.43 11.42 17.29
C SER A 379 -23.20 10.25 16.65
N MET A 380 -22.57 9.09 16.49
CA MET A 380 -23.24 7.89 15.99
C MET A 380 -24.29 7.37 16.97
N ASN A 381 -23.94 7.27 18.26
CA ASN A 381 -24.84 6.82 19.32
C ASN A 381 -26.04 7.76 19.45
N GLN A 382 -25.82 9.07 19.36
CA GLN A 382 -26.90 10.05 19.38
C GLN A 382 -27.88 9.83 18.23
N LYS A 383 -27.40 9.69 17.00
CA LYS A 383 -28.25 9.42 15.81
C LYS A 383 -29.05 8.12 15.96
N PHE A 384 -28.42 7.06 16.46
CA PHE A 384 -29.13 5.79 16.69
C PHE A 384 -30.15 5.90 17.81
N THR A 385 -29.86 6.65 18.87
CA THR A 385 -30.76 6.95 19.95
C THR A 385 -31.98 7.69 19.46
N GLU A 386 -31.79 8.81 18.76
CA GLU A 386 -32.88 9.62 18.18
C GLU A 386 -33.79 8.79 17.27
N LYS A 387 -33.18 7.98 16.39
CA LYS A 387 -33.93 7.09 15.51
C LYS A 387 -34.76 6.06 16.28
N PHE A 388 -34.15 5.43 17.30
CA PHE A 388 -34.85 4.41 18.08
C PHE A 388 -35.99 5.02 18.90
N GLU A 389 -35.81 6.20 19.50
CA GLU A 389 -36.88 6.92 20.23
C GLU A 389 -38.00 7.33 19.29
N GLN A 390 -37.72 7.79 18.08
CA GLN A 390 -38.73 8.05 17.04
C GLN A 390 -39.52 6.78 16.69
N GLU A 391 -38.84 5.64 16.51
CA GLU A 391 -39.50 4.36 16.24
C GLU A 391 -40.36 3.89 17.41
N LEU A 392 -39.92 4.11 18.69
CA LEU A 392 -40.72 3.83 19.88
C LEU A 392 -41.93 4.75 19.96
N GLN A 393 -41.78 6.03 19.67
CA GLN A 393 -42.88 6.99 19.65
C GLN A 393 -43.95 6.63 18.63
N LEU A 394 -43.53 6.32 17.37
CA LEU A 394 -44.43 5.86 16.32
C LEU A 394 -45.16 4.55 16.71
N PHE A 395 -44.47 3.66 17.41
CA PHE A 395 -45.03 2.43 17.92
C PHE A 395 -46.10 2.70 18.96
N LYS A 396 -45.83 3.60 19.92
CA LYS A 396 -46.76 4.05 21.00
C LYS A 396 -48.01 4.67 20.37
N GLU A 397 -47.83 5.62 19.45
CA GLU A 397 -48.93 6.25 18.72
C GLU A 397 -49.78 5.24 17.92
N GLY A 398 -49.09 4.25 17.32
CA GLY A 398 -49.76 3.16 16.60
C GLY A 398 -50.66 2.28 17.47
N LEU A 399 -50.33 2.15 18.76
CA LEU A 399 -51.18 1.43 19.72
C LEU A 399 -52.50 2.18 20.06
N LEU A 400 -52.51 3.51 19.92
CA LEU A 400 -53.64 4.35 20.23
C LEU A 400 -54.66 4.48 19.09
N LYS A 401 -54.28 4.09 17.84
CA LYS A 401 -55.13 4.20 16.67
C LYS A 401 -56.33 3.25 16.73
N LYS A 402 -57.47 3.67 16.16
CA LYS A 402 -58.67 2.82 16.01
C LYS A 402 -58.32 1.58 15.15
N GLY A 403 -58.66 0.38 15.62
CA GLY A 403 -58.34 -0.88 14.97
C GLY A 403 -56.92 -1.40 15.16
N ALA A 404 -56.13 -0.81 16.06
CA ALA A 404 -54.78 -1.26 16.33
C ALA A 404 -54.72 -2.71 16.88
N ARG A 405 -53.74 -3.48 16.44
CA ARG A 405 -53.47 -4.84 16.96
C ARG A 405 -52.82 -4.71 18.33
N ARG A 406 -53.65 -4.83 19.41
CA ARG A 406 -53.23 -4.64 20.82
C ARG A 406 -53.04 -5.94 21.58
N LYS A 407 -53.31 -7.12 20.96
CA LYS A 407 -53.08 -8.41 21.63
C LYS A 407 -51.65 -8.50 22.15
N ILE A 408 -51.49 -8.97 23.38
CA ILE A 408 -50.19 -9.04 24.08
C ILE A 408 -49.15 -9.70 23.21
N ALA A 409 -49.44 -10.88 22.63
CA ALA A 409 -48.49 -11.62 21.78
C ALA A 409 -48.03 -10.81 20.53
N ASP A 410 -48.95 -10.15 19.85
CA ASP A 410 -48.64 -9.35 18.64
C ASP A 410 -47.76 -8.14 18.97
N VAL A 411 -48.02 -7.48 20.08
CA VAL A 411 -47.23 -6.33 20.53
C VAL A 411 -45.84 -6.76 20.94
N TYR A 412 -45.66 -7.85 21.71
CA TYR A 412 -44.35 -8.37 22.06
C TYR A 412 -43.55 -8.85 20.85
N GLN A 413 -44.18 -9.47 19.86
CA GLN A 413 -43.52 -9.85 18.63
C GLN A 413 -43.03 -8.63 17.85
N ARG A 414 -43.83 -7.60 17.71
CA ARG A 414 -43.48 -6.36 16.99
C ARG A 414 -42.38 -5.60 17.69
N ILE A 415 -42.43 -5.45 19.01
CA ILE A 415 -41.37 -4.79 19.75
C ILE A 415 -40.07 -5.62 19.77
N GLY A 416 -40.17 -6.96 19.75
CA GLY A 416 -39.05 -7.86 19.58
C GLY A 416 -38.30 -7.59 18.26
N ARG A 417 -39.01 -7.49 17.16
CA ARG A 417 -38.43 -7.13 15.85
C ARG A 417 -37.79 -5.73 15.85
N LEU A 418 -38.40 -4.77 16.55
CA LEU A 418 -37.86 -3.41 16.70
C LEU A 418 -36.55 -3.43 17.51
N LYS A 419 -36.50 -4.19 18.62
CA LYS A 419 -35.31 -4.39 19.43
C LYS A 419 -34.20 -5.10 18.63
N GLU A 420 -34.55 -6.11 17.83
CA GLU A 420 -33.59 -6.83 16.99
C GLU A 420 -32.93 -5.91 15.95
N ARG A 421 -33.69 -5.06 15.28
CA ARG A 421 -33.16 -4.06 14.31
C ARG A 421 -32.24 -3.04 14.97
N ASN A 422 -32.48 -2.72 16.25
CA ASN A 422 -31.76 -1.71 17.02
C ASN A 422 -30.98 -2.33 18.21
N ASN A 423 -30.40 -3.52 18.03
CA ASN A 423 -29.83 -4.35 19.10
C ASN A 423 -28.78 -3.63 19.97
N SER A 424 -27.98 -2.72 19.40
CA SER A 424 -26.97 -1.95 20.17
C SER A 424 -27.59 -0.94 21.11
N ILE A 425 -28.67 -0.27 20.71
CA ILE A 425 -29.29 0.83 21.44
C ILE A 425 -30.42 0.35 22.35
N CYS A 426 -31.17 -0.68 21.96
CA CYS A 426 -32.30 -1.16 22.75
C CYS A 426 -31.90 -1.61 24.16
N LYS A 427 -30.64 -2.01 24.38
CA LYS A 427 -30.09 -2.38 25.72
C LYS A 427 -29.99 -1.22 26.67
N LEU A 428 -29.96 0.01 26.15
CA LEU A 428 -29.92 1.26 26.92
C LEU A 428 -31.31 1.68 27.44
N TYR A 429 -32.36 0.98 27.04
CA TYR A 429 -33.73 1.34 27.35
C TYR A 429 -34.45 0.22 28.11
N GLU A 430 -35.29 0.62 29.02
CA GLU A 430 -36.29 -0.21 29.64
C GLU A 430 -37.64 0.18 29.05
N ILE A 431 -38.37 -0.80 28.52
CA ILE A 431 -39.65 -0.57 27.86
C ILE A 431 -40.71 -1.28 28.68
N ASN A 432 -41.67 -0.50 29.20
CA ASN A 432 -42.73 -0.96 30.06
C ASN A 432 -44.08 -0.90 29.33
N PHE A 433 -44.93 -1.89 29.57
CA PHE A 433 -46.26 -1.98 29.00
C PHE A 433 -47.30 -2.02 30.09
N THR A 434 -48.38 -1.22 29.93
CA THR A 434 -49.58 -1.33 30.75
C THR A 434 -50.52 -2.32 30.06
N GLN A 435 -50.95 -3.34 30.79
CA GLN A 435 -51.76 -4.43 30.28
C GLN A 435 -53.17 -4.39 30.89
N ASP A 436 -54.20 -4.65 30.08
CA ASP A 436 -55.54 -5.01 30.53
C ASP A 436 -55.64 -6.54 30.48
N THR A 437 -55.50 -7.19 31.62
CA THR A 437 -55.42 -8.66 31.75
C THR A 437 -56.77 -9.31 31.45
N GLU A 438 -57.90 -8.65 31.69
CA GLU A 438 -59.24 -9.19 31.37
C GLU A 438 -59.48 -9.27 29.87
N LYS A 439 -59.00 -8.28 29.13
CA LYS A 439 -59.12 -8.23 27.67
C LYS A 439 -57.92 -8.82 26.90
N GLY A 440 -56.86 -9.17 27.63
CA GLY A 440 -55.63 -9.70 27.01
C GLY A 440 -54.94 -8.74 26.05
N ILE A 441 -55.03 -7.42 26.31
CA ILE A 441 -54.49 -6.37 25.44
C ILE A 441 -53.53 -5.43 26.17
N ILE A 442 -52.63 -4.79 25.40
CA ILE A 442 -51.77 -3.71 25.86
C ILE A 442 -52.48 -2.38 25.59
N THR A 443 -52.59 -1.55 26.66
CA THR A 443 -53.27 -0.27 26.63
C THR A 443 -52.32 0.90 26.41
N SER A 444 -51.11 0.83 27.00
CA SER A 444 -50.09 1.85 26.80
C SER A 444 -48.69 1.27 26.85
N MET A 445 -47.73 2.05 26.40
CA MET A 445 -46.31 1.76 26.43
C MET A 445 -45.53 3.01 26.84
N ASP A 446 -44.54 2.84 27.70
CA ASP A 446 -43.58 3.87 28.08
C ASP A 446 -42.19 3.30 28.09
N TRP A 447 -41.17 4.15 28.01
CA TRP A 447 -39.77 3.75 28.09
C TRP A 447 -38.94 4.76 28.87
N THR A 448 -37.90 4.24 29.51
CA THR A 448 -36.91 5.03 30.26
C THR A 448 -35.51 4.65 29.79
N LYS A 449 -34.64 5.64 29.67
CA LYS A 449 -33.21 5.41 29.36
C LYS A 449 -32.49 5.10 30.66
N LYS A 450 -31.67 4.05 30.67
CA LYS A 450 -30.89 3.60 31.84
C LYS A 450 -29.71 4.53 32.11
N ASP A 451 -29.56 5.06 33.30
CA ASP A 451 -28.52 6.03 33.68
C ASP A 451 -27.10 5.43 33.84
N SER A 452 -26.96 4.12 33.90
CA SER A 452 -25.72 3.46 34.35
C SER A 452 -25.06 2.57 33.32
N ILE A 453 -24.65 3.11 32.18
CA ILE A 453 -23.71 2.39 31.32
C ILE A 453 -22.39 3.15 31.34
N LYS A 454 -21.34 2.50 31.91
CA LYS A 454 -19.96 3.02 31.84
C LYS A 454 -19.67 3.47 30.42
N ASN A 455 -19.33 4.75 30.29
CA ASN A 455 -19.05 5.35 28.96
C ASN A 455 -17.67 4.89 28.48
N TYR A 456 -17.65 3.90 27.58
CA TYR A 456 -16.43 3.39 26.95
C TYR A 456 -16.19 4.03 25.56
N GLU A 457 -16.87 5.14 25.27
CA GLU A 457 -16.71 5.82 23.97
C GLU A 457 -15.29 6.35 23.83
N GLY A 458 -14.76 6.21 22.63
CA GLY A 458 -13.39 6.62 22.30
C GLY A 458 -12.31 5.66 22.75
N THR A 459 -12.65 4.57 23.49
CA THR A 459 -11.66 3.64 24.03
C THR A 459 -11.50 2.38 23.17
N TYR A 460 -10.28 1.85 23.12
CA TYR A 460 -9.95 0.54 22.58
C TYR A 460 -8.69 0.01 23.26
N PHE A 461 -8.41 -1.28 23.08
CA PHE A 461 -7.26 -1.93 23.69
C PHE A 461 -6.39 -2.55 22.60
N ILE A 462 -5.09 -2.30 22.66
CA ILE A 462 -4.08 -2.96 21.85
C ILE A 462 -3.49 -4.08 22.69
N ARG A 463 -3.47 -5.30 22.16
CA ARG A 463 -2.90 -6.49 22.77
C ARG A 463 -1.52 -6.74 22.16
N TYR A 464 -0.53 -7.04 22.99
CA TYR A 464 0.85 -7.22 22.54
C TYR A 464 1.58 -8.27 23.40
N SER A 465 2.64 -8.87 22.86
CA SER A 465 3.41 -9.95 23.50
C SER A 465 4.64 -9.46 24.25
N ASN A 466 5.31 -8.40 23.77
CA ASN A 466 6.61 -7.95 24.27
C ASN A 466 6.45 -6.84 25.31
N GLN A 467 6.68 -7.16 26.58
CA GLN A 467 6.52 -6.22 27.71
C GLN A 467 7.50 -5.04 27.70
N ASN A 468 8.63 -5.17 27.00
CA ASN A 468 9.69 -4.14 27.00
C ASN A 468 9.35 -2.93 26.11
N LEU A 469 8.27 -3.00 25.33
CA LEU A 469 7.83 -1.89 24.50
C LEU A 469 7.20 -0.79 25.36
N THR A 470 7.50 0.47 25.06
CA THR A 470 6.82 1.63 25.64
C THR A 470 5.42 1.80 25.04
N GLU A 471 4.54 2.53 25.74
CA GLU A 471 3.17 2.81 25.30
C GLU A 471 3.17 3.47 23.93
N GLN A 472 4.06 4.44 23.74
CA GLN A 472 4.20 5.17 22.47
C GLN A 472 4.64 4.25 21.35
N GLN A 473 5.60 3.35 21.58
CA GLN A 473 6.07 2.38 20.59
C GLN A 473 4.96 1.41 20.18
N ILE A 474 4.22 0.86 21.15
CA ILE A 474 3.10 -0.04 20.88
C ILE A 474 2.04 0.67 20.02
N TRP A 475 1.68 1.89 20.39
CA TRP A 475 0.67 2.66 19.67
C TRP A 475 1.15 3.06 18.27
N GLN A 476 2.39 3.52 18.12
CA GLN A 476 2.98 3.85 16.82
C GLN A 476 3.07 2.61 15.91
N THR A 477 3.56 1.49 16.43
CA THR A 477 3.65 0.23 15.70
C THR A 477 2.26 -0.25 15.24
N TYR A 478 1.26 -0.18 16.12
CA TYR A 478 -0.10 -0.54 15.70
C TYR A 478 -0.63 0.38 14.59
N ASN A 479 -0.31 1.67 14.62
CA ASN A 479 -0.78 2.60 13.60
C ASN A 479 -0.17 2.35 12.20
N THR A 480 0.91 1.58 12.09
CA THR A 480 1.45 1.17 10.77
C THR A 480 0.47 0.29 9.98
N ILE A 481 -0.56 -0.28 10.62
CA ILE A 481 -1.64 -1.04 9.94
C ILE A 481 -2.32 -0.22 8.84
N ARG A 482 -2.28 1.11 8.90
CA ARG A 482 -2.79 2.00 7.84
C ARG A 482 -2.04 1.86 6.53
N GLU A 483 -0.79 1.39 6.57
CA GLU A 483 -0.01 1.18 5.34
C GLU A 483 -0.56 0.00 4.54
N VAL A 484 -1.00 -1.10 5.19
CA VAL A 484 -1.65 -2.19 4.46
C VAL A 484 -3.00 -1.79 3.87
N GLU A 485 -3.77 -0.95 4.57
CA GLU A 485 -5.01 -0.39 4.03
C GLU A 485 -4.73 0.48 2.79
N SER A 486 -3.66 1.30 2.85
CA SER A 486 -3.20 2.13 1.71
C SER A 486 -2.73 1.26 0.55
N THR A 487 -1.99 0.18 0.82
CA THR A 487 -1.55 -0.82 -0.16
C THR A 487 -2.73 -1.44 -0.89
N PHE A 488 -3.70 -1.96 -0.15
CA PHE A 488 -4.91 -2.55 -0.76
C PHE A 488 -5.73 -1.53 -1.55
N ARG A 489 -5.80 -0.29 -1.10
CA ARG A 489 -6.48 0.78 -1.84
C ARG A 489 -5.77 1.04 -3.17
N THR A 490 -4.46 1.19 -3.18
CA THR A 490 -3.68 1.39 -4.40
C THR A 490 -3.86 0.21 -5.37
N LEU A 491 -3.73 -1.03 -4.90
CA LEU A 491 -3.95 -2.23 -5.71
C LEU A 491 -5.35 -2.25 -6.34
N LYS A 492 -6.39 -1.96 -5.57
CA LYS A 492 -7.78 -2.04 -6.00
C LYS A 492 -8.24 -0.87 -6.87
N THR A 493 -7.79 0.34 -6.54
CA THR A 493 -8.28 1.58 -7.15
C THR A 493 -7.34 2.07 -8.26
N ASP A 494 -6.06 2.25 -7.96
CA ASP A 494 -5.11 2.84 -8.90
C ASP A 494 -4.68 1.80 -9.95
N LEU A 495 -4.39 0.57 -9.52
CA LEU A 495 -3.93 -0.53 -10.38
C LEU A 495 -5.05 -1.44 -10.88
N LYS A 496 -6.28 -1.22 -10.44
CA LYS A 496 -7.50 -1.93 -10.88
C LYS A 496 -7.30 -3.46 -10.98
N ILE A 497 -6.74 -4.09 -9.94
CA ILE A 497 -6.58 -5.56 -9.93
C ILE A 497 -7.92 -6.31 -9.90
N ARG A 498 -9.03 -5.58 -9.82
CA ARG A 498 -10.41 -6.10 -9.84
C ARG A 498 -11.33 -5.14 -10.61
N PRO A 499 -12.41 -5.64 -11.25
CA PRO A 499 -12.77 -7.06 -11.36
C PRO A 499 -11.80 -7.84 -12.25
N VAL A 500 -11.72 -9.17 -12.02
CA VAL A 500 -10.90 -10.06 -12.84
C VAL A 500 -11.82 -10.78 -13.84
N PHE A 501 -11.43 -10.78 -15.12
CA PHE A 501 -12.22 -11.36 -16.22
C PHE A 501 -11.67 -12.70 -16.74
N HIS A 502 -10.43 -13.05 -16.40
CA HIS A 502 -9.79 -14.30 -16.81
C HIS A 502 -10.59 -15.54 -16.39
N GLN A 503 -10.50 -16.63 -17.17
CA GLN A 503 -11.27 -17.85 -16.92
C GLN A 503 -10.45 -18.92 -16.20
N ASN A 504 -9.15 -19.01 -16.46
CA ASN A 504 -8.25 -20.02 -15.89
C ASN A 504 -7.62 -19.50 -14.60
N ASP A 505 -7.43 -20.40 -13.61
CA ASP A 505 -6.83 -20.05 -12.33
C ASP A 505 -5.43 -19.46 -12.49
N ASN A 506 -4.58 -20.04 -13.36
CA ASN A 506 -3.25 -19.48 -13.63
C ASN A 506 -3.30 -18.05 -14.16
N GLU A 507 -4.18 -17.74 -15.11
CA GLU A 507 -4.33 -16.39 -15.66
C GLU A 507 -4.86 -15.41 -14.61
N ILE A 508 -5.77 -15.87 -13.76
CA ILE A 508 -6.31 -15.10 -12.63
C ILE A 508 -5.19 -14.73 -11.66
N LEU A 509 -4.43 -15.73 -11.20
CA LEU A 509 -3.33 -15.51 -10.27
C LEU A 509 -2.21 -14.69 -10.89
N SER A 510 -1.90 -14.90 -12.18
CA SER A 510 -0.92 -14.12 -12.94
C SER A 510 -1.29 -12.65 -13.04
N HIS A 511 -2.57 -12.35 -13.31
CA HIS A 511 -3.10 -10.99 -13.35
C HIS A 511 -2.93 -10.29 -11.99
N ILE A 512 -3.29 -10.97 -10.89
CA ILE A 512 -3.15 -10.41 -9.55
C ILE A 512 -1.68 -10.21 -9.21
N PHE A 513 -0.82 -11.17 -9.53
CA PHE A 513 0.61 -11.10 -9.23
C PHE A 513 1.31 -9.99 -10.04
N THR A 514 0.97 -9.81 -11.31
CA THR A 514 1.44 -8.67 -12.12
C THR A 514 1.06 -7.34 -11.45
N GLY A 515 -0.15 -7.23 -10.88
CA GLY A 515 -0.57 -6.09 -10.09
C GLY A 515 0.26 -5.88 -8.82
N ILE A 516 0.67 -6.95 -8.15
CA ILE A 516 1.53 -6.89 -6.96
C ILE A 516 2.92 -6.36 -7.34
N ILE A 517 3.52 -6.84 -8.42
CA ILE A 517 4.81 -6.32 -8.90
C ILE A 517 4.67 -4.85 -9.32
N ALA A 518 3.61 -4.49 -10.04
CA ALA A 518 3.31 -3.10 -10.40
C ALA A 518 3.20 -2.21 -9.16
N TYR A 519 2.56 -2.68 -8.10
CA TYR A 519 2.48 -1.97 -6.83
C TYR A 519 3.87 -1.72 -6.22
N GLN A 520 4.77 -2.69 -6.24
CA GLN A 520 6.14 -2.52 -5.71
C GLN A 520 6.86 -1.37 -6.43
N VAL A 521 6.75 -1.29 -7.75
CA VAL A 521 7.33 -0.19 -8.55
C VAL A 521 6.66 1.15 -8.23
N VAL A 522 5.33 1.20 -8.17
CA VAL A 522 4.58 2.40 -7.77
C VAL A 522 4.98 2.87 -6.39
N ASN A 523 5.08 1.93 -5.43
CA ASN A 523 5.47 2.28 -4.06
C ASN A 523 6.92 2.77 -4.00
N THR A 524 7.83 2.23 -4.82
CA THR A 524 9.21 2.70 -4.97
C THR A 524 9.26 4.18 -5.39
N ILE A 525 8.51 4.56 -6.42
CA ILE A 525 8.43 5.96 -6.89
C ILE A 525 7.82 6.85 -5.81
N ARG A 526 6.67 6.44 -5.25
CA ARG A 526 5.96 7.22 -4.22
C ARG A 526 6.75 7.36 -2.92
N PHE A 527 7.47 6.32 -2.51
CA PHE A 527 8.33 6.36 -1.33
C PHE A 527 9.42 7.41 -1.48
N GLN A 528 10.08 7.47 -2.64
CA GLN A 528 11.09 8.48 -2.93
C GLN A 528 10.50 9.90 -2.92
N LEU A 529 9.36 10.13 -3.58
CA LEU A 529 8.66 11.41 -3.62
C LEU A 529 8.19 11.86 -2.22
N LYS A 530 7.65 10.94 -1.41
CA LYS A 530 7.23 11.23 -0.02
C LYS A 530 8.41 11.71 0.85
N ARG A 531 9.61 11.16 0.66
CA ARG A 531 10.81 11.62 1.36
C ARG A 531 11.19 13.06 1.00
N LYS A 532 10.81 13.53 -0.17
CA LYS A 532 10.92 14.93 -0.62
C LYS A 532 9.68 15.78 -0.30
N LYS A 533 8.77 15.26 0.56
CA LYS A 533 7.49 15.89 0.96
C LYS A 533 6.47 16.04 -0.18
N ASN A 534 6.69 15.36 -1.30
CA ASN A 534 5.72 15.28 -2.40
C ASN A 534 4.75 14.12 -2.15
N ASN A 535 3.49 14.45 -1.82
CA ASN A 535 2.44 13.48 -1.46
C ASN A 535 1.39 13.30 -2.56
N LEU A 536 1.72 13.55 -3.82
CA LEU A 536 0.79 13.36 -4.94
C LEU A 536 0.29 11.92 -5.00
N SER A 537 -1.00 11.74 -5.33
CA SER A 537 -1.56 10.42 -5.60
C SER A 537 -0.98 9.85 -6.89
N TRP A 538 -1.00 8.51 -7.04
CA TRP A 538 -0.52 7.86 -8.25
C TRP A 538 -1.26 8.35 -9.49
N GLU A 539 -2.58 8.41 -9.42
CA GLU A 539 -3.42 8.95 -10.49
C GLU A 539 -2.98 10.36 -10.92
N LYS A 540 -2.69 11.25 -9.96
CA LYS A 540 -2.24 12.62 -10.26
C LYS A 540 -0.86 12.65 -10.89
N LEU A 541 0.04 11.79 -10.45
CA LEU A 541 1.37 11.63 -11.07
C LEU A 541 1.24 11.20 -12.52
N VAL A 542 0.42 10.17 -12.81
CA VAL A 542 0.17 9.69 -14.18
C VAL A 542 -0.41 10.81 -15.05
N GLN A 543 -1.41 11.58 -14.56
CA GLN A 543 -1.97 12.71 -15.30
C GLN A 543 -0.91 13.76 -15.69
N ILE A 544 0.02 14.08 -14.77
CA ILE A 544 1.11 15.04 -15.05
C ILE A 544 2.09 14.44 -16.07
N LEU A 545 2.53 13.21 -15.84
CA LEU A 545 3.54 12.53 -16.68
C LEU A 545 3.04 12.28 -18.11
N ASN A 546 1.74 12.03 -18.30
CA ASN A 546 1.14 11.83 -19.62
C ASN A 546 1.11 13.11 -20.49
N THR A 547 1.46 14.27 -19.95
CA THR A 547 1.67 15.48 -20.75
C THR A 547 3.00 15.45 -21.52
N TYR A 548 3.94 14.59 -21.15
CA TYR A 548 5.23 14.43 -21.80
C TYR A 548 5.11 13.36 -22.88
N LYS A 549 5.24 13.80 -24.15
CA LYS A 549 4.94 12.98 -25.32
C LYS A 549 6.18 12.73 -26.16
N TYR A 550 6.15 11.65 -26.91
CA TYR A 550 7.01 11.32 -28.02
C TYR A 550 6.24 11.60 -29.31
N VAL A 551 6.87 12.27 -30.27
CA VAL A 551 6.22 12.73 -31.50
C VAL A 551 7.11 12.50 -32.72
N THR A 552 6.47 12.28 -33.87
CA THR A 552 7.10 12.26 -35.19
C THR A 552 6.62 13.48 -35.97
N THR A 553 7.53 14.35 -36.37
CA THR A 553 7.23 15.52 -37.20
C THR A 553 7.86 15.35 -38.56
N GLU A 554 7.10 15.62 -39.61
CA GLU A 554 7.52 15.54 -40.99
C GLU A 554 7.42 16.88 -41.67
N MET A 555 8.35 17.15 -42.59
CA MET A 555 8.36 18.38 -43.41
C MET A 555 9.05 18.11 -44.75
N ILE A 556 8.72 18.89 -45.77
CA ILE A 556 9.30 18.75 -47.13
C ILE A 556 10.26 19.92 -47.35
N THR A 557 11.47 19.63 -47.86
CA THR A 557 12.46 20.65 -48.24
C THR A 557 12.10 21.26 -49.60
N LYS A 558 12.74 22.40 -49.93
CA LYS A 558 12.62 23.02 -51.24
C LYS A 558 13.01 22.07 -52.36
N GLU A 559 13.96 21.18 -52.11
CA GLU A 559 14.46 20.17 -53.05
C GLU A 559 13.53 18.96 -53.20
N GLY A 560 12.43 18.92 -52.42
CA GLY A 560 11.46 17.83 -52.43
C GLY A 560 11.81 16.66 -51.50
N ASP A 561 12.89 16.74 -50.72
CA ASP A 561 13.25 15.74 -49.74
C ASP A 561 12.33 15.81 -48.54
N LYS A 562 11.94 14.63 -47.99
CA LYS A 562 11.14 14.53 -46.76
C LYS A 562 12.05 14.39 -45.56
N ILE A 563 11.98 15.37 -44.64
CA ILE A 563 12.65 15.32 -43.34
C ILE A 563 11.68 14.76 -42.30
N ILE A 564 12.10 13.72 -41.60
CA ILE A 564 11.35 13.10 -40.50
C ILE A 564 12.14 13.31 -39.20
N LEU A 565 11.53 13.97 -38.23
CA LEU A 565 12.09 14.20 -36.90
C LEU A 565 11.30 13.40 -35.85
N LYS A 566 12.00 12.55 -35.10
CA LYS A 566 11.45 11.85 -33.95
C LYS A 566 12.08 12.37 -32.67
N TYR A 567 11.26 12.87 -31.75
CA TYR A 567 11.74 13.50 -30.52
C TYR A 567 10.66 13.52 -29.44
N CYS A 568 11.10 13.78 -28.19
CA CYS A 568 10.17 14.05 -27.10
C CYS A 568 9.78 15.53 -27.07
N THR A 569 8.53 15.83 -26.75
CA THR A 569 8.07 17.21 -26.53
C THR A 569 8.86 17.83 -25.38
N ARG A 570 8.85 19.16 -25.27
CA ARG A 570 9.45 19.82 -24.12
C ARG A 570 8.61 19.53 -22.88
N PRO A 571 9.18 18.92 -21.82
CA PRO A 571 8.44 18.63 -20.59
C PRO A 571 8.06 19.95 -19.89
N ASN A 572 6.89 19.99 -19.26
CA ASN A 572 6.49 21.10 -18.43
C ASN A 572 7.21 21.07 -17.06
N GLU A 573 7.18 22.18 -16.33
CA GLU A 573 7.86 22.34 -15.04
C GLU A 573 7.45 21.24 -14.02
N LYS A 574 6.19 20.84 -13.99
CA LYS A 574 5.72 19.79 -13.05
C LYS A 574 6.35 18.44 -13.36
N VAL A 575 6.52 18.11 -14.64
CA VAL A 575 7.21 16.88 -15.06
C VAL A 575 8.68 16.96 -14.67
N VAL A 576 9.36 18.10 -14.95
CA VAL A 576 10.76 18.34 -14.58
C VAL A 576 10.95 18.11 -13.08
N ASN A 577 10.14 18.77 -12.25
CA ASN A 577 10.23 18.67 -10.79
C ASN A 577 10.07 17.23 -10.27
N ILE A 578 9.14 16.42 -10.85
CA ILE A 578 8.97 15.03 -10.45
C ILE A 578 10.23 14.21 -10.72
N PHE A 579 10.86 14.36 -11.89
CA PHE A 579 12.08 13.65 -12.24
C PHE A 579 13.27 14.09 -11.38
N ASP A 580 13.42 15.39 -11.13
CA ASP A 580 14.50 15.96 -10.33
C ASP A 580 14.41 15.55 -8.85
N GLU A 581 13.19 15.51 -8.28
CA GLU A 581 12.97 15.09 -6.88
C GLU A 581 13.46 13.67 -6.59
N ILE A 582 13.46 12.78 -7.58
CA ILE A 582 13.87 11.39 -7.43
C ILE A 582 15.17 11.06 -8.17
N ASP A 583 15.88 12.06 -8.67
CA ASP A 583 17.15 11.94 -9.38
C ASP A 583 17.06 11.02 -10.65
N TYR A 584 15.94 11.08 -11.38
CA TYR A 584 15.77 10.32 -12.61
C TYR A 584 16.08 11.16 -13.85
N LYS A 585 16.54 10.49 -14.92
CA LYS A 585 16.81 11.16 -16.19
C LYS A 585 15.50 11.60 -16.83
N ILE A 586 15.44 12.85 -17.25
CA ILE A 586 14.24 13.41 -17.85
C ILE A 586 14.10 13.02 -19.33
N LEU A 587 15.20 12.87 -20.06
CA LEU A 587 15.19 12.62 -21.51
C LEU A 587 15.21 11.10 -21.81
N PRO A 588 14.12 10.52 -22.40
CA PRO A 588 14.06 9.10 -22.74
C PRO A 588 14.96 8.73 -23.92
N PHE A 589 15.00 9.57 -24.96
CA PHE A 589 15.81 9.35 -26.17
C PHE A 589 16.33 10.67 -26.75
N ARG A 590 17.39 10.57 -27.54
CA ARG A 590 17.91 11.67 -28.33
C ARG A 590 17.00 11.91 -29.54
N LYS A 591 16.95 13.15 -30.00
CA LYS A 591 16.30 13.54 -31.25
C LYS A 591 16.92 12.76 -32.40
N GLN A 592 16.07 12.13 -33.22
CA GLN A 592 16.46 11.38 -34.41
C GLN A 592 15.99 12.13 -35.64
N LYS A 593 16.85 12.22 -36.66
CA LYS A 593 16.55 12.84 -37.96
C LYS A 593 16.76 11.82 -39.04
N TYR A 594 15.77 11.69 -39.90
CA TYR A 594 15.82 10.89 -41.11
C TYR A 594 15.52 11.81 -42.30
N VAL A 595 16.23 11.60 -43.43
CA VAL A 595 15.98 12.31 -44.68
C VAL A 595 15.67 11.24 -45.72
N VAL A 596 14.49 11.34 -46.30
CA VAL A 596 14.06 10.47 -47.42
C VAL A 596 14.13 11.31 -48.69
N THR A 597 15.14 11.04 -49.51
CA THR A 597 15.36 11.73 -50.77
C THR A 597 14.31 11.31 -51.81
N ASN A 598 13.79 12.32 -52.52
CA ASN A 598 12.82 12.09 -53.59
C ASN A 598 13.58 11.62 -54.85
N LEU A 599 13.52 10.31 -55.14
CA LEU A 599 14.19 9.68 -56.31
C LEU A 599 13.57 10.04 -57.67
N GLN A 600 12.60 10.98 -57.72
CA GLN A 600 11.93 11.38 -58.97
C GLN A 600 12.68 12.45 -59.78
N ASN A 601 13.84 12.95 -59.32
CA ASN A 601 14.65 13.96 -60.04
C ASN A 601 16.04 13.48 -60.45
N GLN A 602 16.19 12.21 -60.83
CA GLN A 602 17.36 11.71 -61.59
C GLN A 602 16.94 11.26 -62.97
#